data_e7bf094a672b06ac24a86b987e52cc8a
#
_entry.id   e7bf094a672b06ac24a86b987e52cc8a
#
_cell.length_a   1.000
_cell.length_b   1.000
_cell.length_c   1.000
_cell.angle_alpha   90.00
_cell.angle_beta   90.00
_cell.angle_gamma   90.00
#
_symmetry.space_group_name_H-M   'P 1'
#
loop_
_entity.id
_entity.type
_entity.pdbx_description
1 polymer ?
#
loop_
_entity_poly.entity_id
_entity_poly.type
_entity_poly.pdbx_seq_one_letter_code
_entity_poly.pdbx_strand_id
1 'polypeptide(L)'
;MSTLCGPAIARLTRELVLLQTDPPPGIVAFLDDEHDLSLWSAQIIGPEPFENGIFTVRIKIPPRYPFEPPTCQFVGKLIPYHPNIDPAGRICLDTLKSQPAGSWSPAVSLPSLLLSLRSLLSDPNPDDGLVADISNQYKLNPNEWKAEARRRVCAANKECNRESADSNGRKRSFTETASSKKNSTVTCEETIQRLKGNSIV
;
A
#
# COMPACT_ATOMS: atom_id res chain seq x y z
N MET A 1 -3.81 22.79 6.04
CA MET A 1 -2.63 22.40 5.24
C MET A 1 -1.42 22.35 6.16
N SER A 2 -0.81 21.19 6.33
CA SER A 2 0.41 21.07 7.16
C SER A 2 1.59 21.59 6.35
N THR A 3 2.18 22.72 6.76
CA THR A 3 3.32 23.29 6.04
C THR A 3 4.57 22.48 6.37
N LEU A 4 5.09 21.75 5.38
CA LEU A 4 6.37 21.05 5.47
C LEU A 4 7.52 22.07 5.52
N CYS A 5 8.56 21.77 6.33
CA CYS A 5 9.76 22.60 6.36
C CYS A 5 10.67 22.34 5.15
N GLY A 6 11.54 23.31 4.81
CA GLY A 6 12.43 23.20 3.65
C GLY A 6 13.28 21.91 3.60
N PRO A 7 13.91 21.46 4.71
CA PRO A 7 14.63 20.20 4.75
C PRO A 7 13.75 18.96 4.46
N ALA A 8 12.51 18.95 4.93
CA ALA A 8 11.56 17.87 4.63
C ALA A 8 11.21 17.85 3.14
N ILE A 9 10.95 19.02 2.54
CA ILE A 9 10.66 19.15 1.11
C ILE A 9 11.82 18.62 0.28
N ALA A 10 13.06 19.07 0.54
CA ALA A 10 14.25 18.64 -0.19
C ALA A 10 14.47 17.12 -0.10
N ARG A 11 14.20 16.52 1.06
CA ARG A 11 14.29 15.09 1.26
C ARG A 11 13.20 14.34 0.50
N LEU A 12 11.93 14.73 0.64
CA LEU A 12 10.81 14.09 -0.04
C LEU A 12 10.92 14.17 -1.55
N THR A 13 11.44 15.28 -2.10
CA THR A 13 11.73 15.41 -3.53
C THR A 13 12.75 14.37 -3.99
N ARG A 14 13.82 14.12 -3.22
CA ARG A 14 14.78 13.06 -3.56
C ARG A 14 14.17 11.66 -3.46
N GLU A 15 13.38 11.40 -2.42
CA GLU A 15 12.70 10.13 -2.24
C GLU A 15 11.66 9.87 -3.34
N LEU A 16 10.98 10.92 -3.83
CA LEU A 16 10.09 10.83 -4.99
C LEU A 16 10.85 10.40 -6.24
N VAL A 17 11.99 11.06 -6.52
CA VAL A 17 12.83 10.67 -7.68
C VAL A 17 13.27 9.22 -7.57
N LEU A 18 13.73 8.77 -6.39
CA LEU A 18 14.12 7.38 -6.17
C LEU A 18 12.96 6.41 -6.42
N LEU A 19 11.76 6.71 -5.89
CA LEU A 19 10.57 5.87 -6.09
C LEU A 19 10.09 5.83 -7.56
N GLN A 20 10.42 6.85 -8.35
CA GLN A 20 10.09 6.90 -9.78
C GLN A 20 11.16 6.23 -10.66
N THR A 21 12.44 6.35 -10.32
CA THR A 21 13.56 5.86 -11.14
C THR A 21 13.99 4.45 -10.77
N ASP A 22 13.93 4.10 -9.48
CA ASP A 22 14.35 2.80 -8.95
C ASP A 22 13.37 2.35 -7.86
N PRO A 23 12.11 2.04 -8.20
CA PRO A 23 11.11 1.62 -7.23
C PRO A 23 11.48 0.27 -6.62
N PRO A 24 11.21 0.07 -5.32
CA PRO A 24 11.39 -1.23 -4.70
C PRO A 24 10.54 -2.32 -5.37
N PRO A 25 11.04 -3.56 -5.47
CA PRO A 25 10.34 -4.63 -6.20
C PRO A 25 8.90 -4.85 -5.71
N GLY A 26 7.95 -4.81 -6.66
CA GLY A 26 6.53 -5.00 -6.38
C GLY A 26 5.86 -3.84 -5.63
N ILE A 27 6.46 -2.66 -5.67
CA ILE A 27 5.92 -1.45 -5.04
C ILE A 27 5.92 -0.31 -6.06
N VAL A 28 4.81 0.42 -6.12
CA VAL A 28 4.71 1.70 -6.83
C VAL A 28 4.17 2.72 -5.85
N ALA A 29 4.81 3.89 -5.79
CA ALA A 29 4.35 5.00 -4.95
C ALA A 29 4.22 6.28 -5.77
N PHE A 30 3.22 7.08 -5.45
CA PHE A 30 2.91 8.32 -6.14
C PHE A 30 2.28 9.33 -5.18
N LEU A 31 2.33 10.59 -5.55
CA LEU A 31 1.63 11.66 -4.84
C LEU A 31 0.14 11.63 -5.19
N ASP A 32 -0.72 11.85 -4.21
CA ASP A 32 -2.16 12.01 -4.43
C ASP A 32 -2.46 13.33 -5.15
N ASP A 33 -1.63 14.37 -4.91
CA ASP A 33 -1.61 15.66 -5.59
C ASP A 33 -0.14 16.04 -5.88
N GLU A 34 0.18 16.35 -7.13
CA GLU A 34 1.54 16.72 -7.57
C GLU A 34 2.11 17.93 -6.83
N HIS A 35 1.24 18.76 -6.25
CA HIS A 35 1.63 19.97 -5.50
C HIS A 35 1.68 19.77 -3.99
N ASP A 36 1.30 18.57 -3.47
CA ASP A 36 1.29 18.28 -2.03
C ASP A 36 2.15 17.07 -1.69
N LEU A 37 3.38 17.33 -1.25
CA LEU A 37 4.30 16.29 -0.77
C LEU A 37 3.89 15.68 0.58
N SER A 38 2.79 16.11 1.20
CA SER A 38 2.34 15.57 2.48
C SER A 38 1.46 14.33 2.37
N LEU A 39 0.90 14.06 1.19
CA LEU A 39 -0.03 12.95 0.95
C LEU A 39 0.45 12.06 -0.20
N TRP A 40 0.69 10.80 0.12
CA TRP A 40 1.15 9.80 -0.84
C TRP A 40 0.24 8.58 -0.80
N SER A 41 0.15 7.93 -1.95
CA SER A 41 -0.39 6.58 -2.07
C SER A 41 0.67 5.63 -2.60
N ALA A 42 0.68 4.42 -2.09
CA ALA A 42 1.53 3.35 -2.59
C ALA A 42 0.70 2.10 -2.85
N GLN A 43 1.05 1.37 -3.91
CA GLN A 43 0.51 0.06 -4.21
C GLN A 43 1.58 -0.99 -3.98
N ILE A 44 1.26 -2.01 -3.21
CA ILE A 44 2.15 -3.12 -2.86
C ILE A 44 1.55 -4.40 -3.42
N ILE A 45 2.30 -5.07 -4.30
CA ILE A 45 1.97 -6.45 -4.69
C ILE A 45 2.24 -7.35 -3.49
N GLY A 46 1.20 -8.07 -3.06
CA GLY A 46 1.29 -8.99 -1.94
C GLY A 46 2.33 -10.08 -2.18
N PRO A 47 3.22 -10.32 -1.20
CA PRO A 47 4.05 -11.52 -1.16
C PRO A 47 3.21 -12.73 -0.73
N GLU A 48 3.79 -13.93 -0.64
CA GLU A 48 3.12 -15.07 -0.02
C GLU A 48 2.68 -14.73 1.43
N PRO A 49 1.42 -15.02 1.84
CA PRO A 49 0.34 -15.74 1.15
C PRO A 49 -0.64 -14.87 0.36
N PHE A 50 -0.31 -13.61 0.10
CA PHE A 50 -1.17 -12.60 -0.51
C PHE A 50 -0.91 -12.42 -2.01
N GLU A 51 -0.36 -13.42 -2.69
CA GLU A 51 0.00 -13.34 -4.11
C GLU A 51 -1.20 -12.94 -4.97
N ASN A 52 -0.93 -12.09 -5.96
CA ASN A 52 -1.91 -11.46 -6.83
C ASN A 52 -2.87 -10.47 -6.13
N GLY A 53 -2.68 -10.18 -4.84
CA GLY A 53 -3.31 -9.05 -4.17
C GLY A 53 -2.54 -7.76 -4.43
N ILE A 54 -3.26 -6.68 -4.73
CA ILE A 54 -2.69 -5.32 -4.75
C ILE A 54 -3.28 -4.57 -3.57
N PHE A 55 -2.40 -4.17 -2.66
CA PHE A 55 -2.76 -3.46 -1.45
C PHE A 55 -2.40 -1.99 -1.57
N THR A 56 -3.36 -1.12 -1.36
CA THR A 56 -3.12 0.33 -1.38
C THR A 56 -2.83 0.83 0.03
N VAL A 57 -1.73 1.54 0.19
CA VAL A 57 -1.32 2.20 1.43
C VAL A 57 -1.39 3.70 1.23
N ARG A 58 -2.11 4.38 2.10
CA ARG A 58 -2.07 5.84 2.20
C ARG A 58 -1.00 6.23 3.20
N ILE A 59 -0.15 7.20 2.83
CA ILE A 59 0.96 7.68 3.63
C ILE A 59 0.78 9.18 3.84
N LYS A 60 0.73 9.59 5.10
CA LYS A 60 0.65 11.00 5.48
C LYS A 60 1.95 11.41 6.14
N ILE A 61 2.60 12.42 5.58
CA ILE A 61 3.87 12.95 6.07
C ILE A 61 3.60 14.01 7.14
N PRO A 62 4.19 13.89 8.35
CA PRO A 62 4.05 14.90 9.39
C PRO A 62 4.89 16.14 9.10
N PRO A 63 4.56 17.32 9.68
CA PRO A 63 5.32 18.55 9.49
C PRO A 63 6.79 18.44 9.93
N ARG A 64 7.08 17.60 10.93
CA ARG A 64 8.42 17.36 11.47
C ARG A 64 9.18 16.19 10.84
N TYR A 65 8.70 15.70 9.67
CA TYR A 65 9.45 14.70 8.91
C TYR A 65 10.87 15.21 8.57
N PRO A 66 11.93 14.41 8.69
CA PRO A 66 11.98 12.99 9.03
C PRO A 66 12.16 12.67 10.53
N PHE A 67 12.02 13.64 11.41
CA PHE A 67 12.18 13.41 12.86
C PHE A 67 10.97 12.71 13.47
N GLU A 68 9.81 12.82 12.85
CA GLU A 68 8.60 12.07 13.17
C GLU A 68 8.29 11.09 12.04
N PRO A 69 7.82 9.87 12.35
CA PRO A 69 7.44 8.89 11.35
C PRO A 69 6.22 9.35 10.55
N PRO A 70 6.09 8.96 9.27
CA PRO A 70 4.84 9.10 8.55
C PRO A 70 3.76 8.18 9.12
N THR A 71 2.50 8.56 8.97
CA THR A 71 1.38 7.69 9.28
C THR A 71 1.03 6.89 8.04
N CYS A 72 1.01 5.56 8.17
CA CYS A 72 0.64 4.64 7.10
C CYS A 72 -0.64 3.88 7.45
N GLN A 73 -1.51 3.69 6.47
CA GLN A 73 -2.76 2.95 6.62
C GLN A 73 -3.10 2.22 5.32
N PHE A 74 -3.43 0.94 5.41
CA PHE A 74 -4.04 0.25 4.28
C PHE A 74 -5.44 0.79 4.02
N VAL A 75 -5.76 1.04 2.77
CA VAL A 75 -7.04 1.62 2.34
C VAL A 75 -7.59 0.88 1.13
N GLY A 76 -8.89 1.07 0.86
CA GLY A 76 -9.56 0.45 -0.28
C GLY A 76 -10.36 -0.79 0.09
N LYS A 77 -10.76 -1.57 -0.92
CA LYS A 77 -11.63 -2.74 -0.75
C LYS A 77 -10.91 -3.97 -0.19
N LEU A 78 -9.60 -4.09 -0.45
CA LEU A 78 -8.79 -5.20 0.00
C LEU A 78 -7.86 -4.75 1.11
N ILE A 79 -8.19 -5.12 2.35
CA ILE A 79 -7.32 -4.98 3.52
C ILE A 79 -6.69 -6.34 3.81
N PRO A 80 -5.36 -6.41 4.09
CA PRO A 80 -4.70 -7.69 4.38
C PRO A 80 -5.32 -8.40 5.61
N TYR A 81 -5.59 -9.69 5.51
CA TYR A 81 -5.95 -10.52 6.65
C TYR A 81 -4.69 -10.89 7.44
N HIS A 82 -4.34 -10.06 8.43
CA HIS A 82 -3.00 -10.07 9.00
C HIS A 82 -3.01 -9.77 10.51
N PRO A 83 -2.17 -10.45 11.34
CA PRO A 83 -2.10 -10.19 12.79
C PRO A 83 -1.86 -8.72 13.14
N ASN A 84 -0.97 -8.05 12.41
CA ASN A 84 -0.53 -6.69 12.69
C ASN A 84 -1.32 -5.60 11.94
N ILE A 85 -2.39 -5.98 11.24
CA ILE A 85 -3.22 -5.04 10.45
C ILE A 85 -4.66 -5.27 10.83
N ASP A 86 -5.34 -4.23 11.33
CA ASP A 86 -6.74 -4.33 11.69
C ASP A 86 -7.68 -4.14 10.47
N PRO A 87 -8.98 -4.44 10.62
CA PRO A 87 -9.95 -4.26 9.54
C PRO A 87 -10.10 -2.82 9.03
N ALA A 88 -9.69 -1.82 9.82
CA ALA A 88 -9.65 -0.42 9.40
C ALA A 88 -8.34 -0.07 8.64
N GLY A 89 -7.43 -1.05 8.48
CA GLY A 89 -6.15 -0.87 7.79
C GLY A 89 -5.06 -0.22 8.63
N ARG A 90 -5.26 -0.05 9.96
CA ARG A 90 -4.21 0.44 10.85
C ARG A 90 -3.12 -0.62 11.01
N ILE A 91 -1.88 -0.16 11.11
CA ILE A 91 -0.69 -1.02 11.05
C ILE A 91 0.06 -0.92 12.38
N CYS A 92 0.37 -2.06 13.00
CA CYS A 92 1.35 -2.15 14.06
C CYS A 92 2.70 -2.56 13.48
N LEU A 93 3.61 -1.61 13.40
CA LEU A 93 4.97 -1.81 12.91
C LEU A 93 5.90 -0.85 13.64
N ASP A 94 7.02 -1.35 14.16
CA ASP A 94 7.94 -0.56 14.98
C ASP A 94 8.58 0.60 14.22
N THR A 95 8.84 0.43 12.93
CA THR A 95 9.35 1.49 12.08
C THR A 95 8.35 2.63 11.84
N LEU A 96 7.11 2.49 12.26
CA LEU A 96 6.09 3.55 12.25
C LEU A 96 5.91 4.22 13.62
N LYS A 97 6.66 3.81 14.63
CA LYS A 97 6.60 4.34 15.99
C LYS A 97 7.88 5.12 16.31
N SER A 98 7.75 6.32 16.91
CA SER A 98 8.91 7.09 17.40
C SER A 98 9.61 6.38 18.56
N GLN A 99 10.91 6.61 18.71
CA GLN A 99 11.65 6.16 19.89
C GLN A 99 11.11 6.84 21.17
N PRO A 100 11.12 6.15 22.34
CA PRO A 100 11.63 4.79 22.58
C PRO A 100 10.63 3.66 22.29
N ALA A 101 9.37 3.98 21.91
CA ALA A 101 8.32 3.00 21.71
C ALA A 101 8.46 2.19 20.40
N GLY A 102 9.28 2.67 19.47
CA GLY A 102 9.56 2.02 18.19
C GLY A 102 10.96 2.29 17.68
N SER A 103 11.20 1.97 16.42
CA SER A 103 12.52 2.01 15.79
C SER A 103 12.67 3.09 14.72
N TRP A 104 11.70 4.01 14.58
CA TRP A 104 11.83 5.10 13.62
C TRP A 104 13.08 5.95 13.89
N SER A 105 13.79 6.23 12.82
CA SER A 105 14.90 7.19 12.85
C SER A 105 14.91 8.00 11.55
N PRO A 106 15.50 9.21 11.55
CA PRO A 106 15.64 10.02 10.34
C PRO A 106 16.42 9.34 9.20
N ALA A 107 17.14 8.26 9.47
CA ALA A 107 17.82 7.47 8.45
C ALA A 107 16.87 6.61 7.60
N VAL A 108 15.68 6.29 8.12
CA VAL A 108 14.67 5.50 7.39
C VAL A 108 14.04 6.37 6.30
N SER A 109 14.10 5.90 5.05
CA SER A 109 13.48 6.56 3.89
C SER A 109 12.11 5.97 3.57
N LEU A 110 11.29 6.66 2.75
CA LEU A 110 10.01 6.11 2.27
C LEU A 110 10.19 4.79 1.49
N PRO A 111 11.18 4.64 0.57
CA PRO A 111 11.44 3.35 -0.05
C PRO A 111 11.72 2.23 0.95
N SER A 112 12.57 2.49 1.97
CA SER A 112 12.88 1.51 3.03
C SER A 112 11.67 1.18 3.88
N LEU A 113 10.84 2.16 4.21
CA LEU A 113 9.60 1.97 4.95
C LEU A 113 8.60 1.10 4.16
N LEU A 114 8.44 1.35 2.86
CA LEU A 114 7.56 0.56 2.00
C LEU A 114 8.03 -0.90 1.87
N LEU A 115 9.35 -1.12 1.81
CA LEU A 115 9.92 -2.47 1.90
C LEU A 115 9.62 -3.14 3.24
N SER A 116 9.70 -2.40 4.36
CA SER A 116 9.35 -2.94 5.68
C SER A 116 7.86 -3.31 5.76
N LEU A 117 6.97 -2.51 5.16
CA LEU A 117 5.55 -2.85 5.07
C LEU A 117 5.30 -4.11 4.22
N ARG A 118 6.02 -4.25 3.11
CA ARG A 118 5.93 -5.46 2.28
C ARG A 118 6.49 -6.69 2.98
N SER A 119 7.59 -6.54 3.74
CA SER A 119 8.17 -7.61 4.56
C SER A 119 7.22 -8.04 5.68
N LEU A 120 6.55 -7.09 6.34
CA LEU A 120 5.54 -7.38 7.36
C LEU A 120 4.43 -8.29 6.81
N LEU A 121 3.99 -8.07 5.56
CA LEU A 121 2.98 -8.94 4.94
C LEU A 121 3.44 -10.39 4.82
N SER A 122 4.73 -10.63 4.58
CA SER A 122 5.30 -11.99 4.49
C SER A 122 5.55 -12.62 5.84
N ASP A 123 6.00 -11.81 6.80
CA ASP A 123 6.49 -12.26 8.10
C ASP A 123 5.79 -11.47 9.23
N PRO A 124 4.60 -11.91 9.65
CA PRO A 124 3.85 -11.29 10.73
C PRO A 124 4.58 -11.39 12.08
N ASN A 125 4.47 -10.33 12.90
CA ASN A 125 4.84 -10.36 14.31
C ASN A 125 3.59 -10.59 15.18
N PRO A 126 3.25 -11.83 15.53
CA PRO A 126 2.02 -12.13 16.26
C PRO A 126 2.07 -11.71 17.74
N ASP A 127 3.24 -11.36 18.28
CA ASP A 127 3.38 -10.88 19.66
C ASP A 127 2.99 -9.41 19.81
N ASP A 128 3.11 -8.62 18.73
CA ASP A 128 2.63 -7.22 18.66
C ASP A 128 1.41 -7.12 17.71
N GLY A 129 0.53 -8.12 17.76
CA GLY A 129 -0.66 -8.20 16.91
C GLY A 129 -1.76 -7.26 17.34
N LEU A 130 -2.42 -6.59 16.36
CA LEU A 130 -3.61 -5.76 16.58
C LEU A 130 -4.90 -6.58 16.68
N VAL A 131 -4.92 -7.79 16.12
CA VAL A 131 -6.10 -8.66 16.05
C VAL A 131 -5.79 -9.99 16.70
N ALA A 132 -6.27 -10.17 17.93
CA ALA A 132 -5.95 -11.33 18.75
C ALA A 132 -6.33 -12.66 18.08
N ASP A 133 -7.50 -12.74 17.45
CA ASP A 133 -7.98 -13.96 16.79
C ASP A 133 -7.09 -14.37 15.63
N ILE A 134 -6.66 -13.40 14.81
CA ILE A 134 -5.75 -13.64 13.68
C ILE A 134 -4.34 -14.01 14.19
N SER A 135 -3.87 -13.35 15.26
CA SER A 135 -2.59 -13.66 15.89
C SER A 135 -2.57 -15.09 16.45
N ASN A 136 -3.64 -15.51 17.10
CA ASN A 136 -3.80 -16.87 17.60
C ASN A 136 -3.89 -17.88 16.47
N GLN A 137 -4.65 -17.60 15.42
CA GLN A 137 -4.73 -18.46 14.25
C GLN A 137 -3.35 -18.63 13.58
N TYR A 138 -2.61 -17.52 13.42
CA TYR A 138 -1.26 -17.55 12.85
C TYR A 138 -0.30 -18.44 13.68
N LYS A 139 -0.36 -18.33 15.03
CA LYS A 139 0.48 -19.12 15.95
C LYS A 139 0.12 -20.60 15.98
N LEU A 140 -1.18 -20.90 16.03
CA LEU A 140 -1.65 -22.27 16.26
C LEU A 140 -1.87 -23.05 14.95
N ASN A 141 -2.35 -22.37 13.90
CA ASN A 141 -2.73 -22.98 12.62
C ASN A 141 -2.24 -22.14 11.43
N PRO A 142 -0.93 -21.99 11.20
CA PRO A 142 -0.38 -21.11 10.15
C PRO A 142 -0.86 -21.47 8.74
N ASN A 143 -1.11 -22.74 8.45
CA ASN A 143 -1.62 -23.19 7.15
C ASN A 143 -3.06 -22.73 6.91
N GLU A 144 -3.89 -22.73 7.93
CA GLU A 144 -5.27 -22.25 7.86
C GLU A 144 -5.30 -20.73 7.67
N TRP A 145 -4.45 -19.99 8.41
CA TRP A 145 -4.27 -18.56 8.21
C TRP A 145 -3.85 -18.21 6.77
N LYS A 146 -2.86 -18.95 6.22
CA LYS A 146 -2.44 -18.76 4.83
C LYS A 146 -3.56 -19.03 3.83
N ALA A 147 -4.34 -20.10 4.06
CA ALA A 147 -5.47 -20.44 3.20
C ALA A 147 -6.55 -19.35 3.21
N GLU A 148 -6.86 -18.80 4.39
CA GLU A 148 -7.82 -17.71 4.55
C GLU A 148 -7.33 -16.42 3.88
N ALA A 149 -6.05 -16.07 4.05
CA ALA A 149 -5.44 -14.92 3.40
C ALA A 149 -5.56 -15.00 1.87
N ARG A 150 -5.21 -16.15 1.27
CA ARG A 150 -5.36 -16.40 -0.17
C ARG A 150 -6.82 -16.32 -0.62
N ARG A 151 -7.75 -16.91 0.15
CA ARG A 151 -9.17 -16.89 -0.15
C ARG A 151 -9.72 -15.47 -0.26
N ARG A 152 -9.33 -14.59 0.66
CA ARG A 152 -9.76 -13.17 0.67
C ARG A 152 -9.23 -12.40 -0.53
N VAL A 153 -7.97 -12.61 -0.90
CA VAL A 153 -7.39 -12.02 -2.13
C VAL A 153 -8.16 -12.49 -3.37
N CYS A 154 -8.41 -13.80 -3.49
CA CYS A 154 -9.16 -14.35 -4.63
C CYS A 154 -10.60 -13.81 -4.71
N ALA A 155 -11.26 -13.63 -3.57
CA ALA A 155 -12.62 -13.08 -3.52
C ALA A 155 -12.64 -11.62 -4.00
N ALA A 156 -11.72 -10.78 -3.50
CA ALA A 156 -11.62 -9.38 -3.89
C ALA A 156 -11.30 -9.21 -5.39
N ASN A 157 -10.41 -10.04 -5.95
CA ASN A 157 -10.10 -10.01 -7.37
C ASN A 157 -11.29 -10.39 -8.25
N LYS A 158 -12.12 -11.35 -7.81
CA LYS A 158 -13.35 -11.73 -8.54
C LYS A 158 -14.39 -10.59 -8.53
N GLU A 159 -14.53 -9.87 -7.45
CA GLU A 159 -15.42 -8.70 -7.36
C GLU A 159 -14.95 -7.57 -8.26
N CYS A 160 -13.64 -7.26 -8.26
CA CYS A 160 -13.05 -6.26 -9.13
C CYS A 160 -13.30 -6.55 -10.62
N ASN A 161 -13.14 -7.81 -11.03
CA ASN A 161 -13.37 -8.22 -12.41
C ASN A 161 -14.86 -8.16 -12.82
N ARG A 162 -15.80 -8.40 -11.91
CA ARG A 162 -17.24 -8.27 -12.18
C ARG A 162 -17.65 -6.81 -12.38
N GLU A 163 -17.18 -5.90 -11.53
CA GLU A 163 -17.45 -4.46 -11.64
C GLU A 163 -16.89 -3.86 -12.95
N SER A 164 -15.74 -4.35 -13.40
CA SER A 164 -15.13 -3.94 -14.68
C SER A 164 -15.95 -4.42 -15.89
N ALA A 165 -16.56 -5.61 -15.81
CA ALA A 165 -17.43 -6.14 -16.86
C ALA A 165 -18.77 -5.39 -16.96
N ASP A 166 -19.39 -5.05 -15.84
CA ASP A 166 -20.67 -4.30 -15.81
C ASP A 166 -20.50 -2.84 -16.27
N SER A 167 -19.39 -2.20 -15.98
CA SER A 167 -19.11 -0.84 -16.44
C SER A 167 -18.91 -0.75 -17.96
N ASN A 168 -18.41 -1.80 -18.59
CA ASN A 168 -18.22 -1.89 -20.04
C ASN A 168 -19.53 -2.19 -20.80
N GLY A 169 -20.51 -2.82 -20.15
CA GLY A 169 -21.84 -3.10 -20.72
C GLY A 169 -22.75 -1.87 -20.81
N ARG A 170 -22.52 -0.83 -20.01
CA ARG A 170 -23.34 0.40 -19.96
C ARG A 170 -22.93 1.50 -20.94
N LYS A 171 -21.82 1.37 -21.68
CA LYS A 171 -21.33 2.38 -22.64
C LYS A 171 -21.84 2.26 -24.09
N ARG A 172 -22.93 1.53 -24.33
CA ARG A 172 -23.52 1.39 -25.68
C ARG A 172 -24.82 2.17 -25.90
N SER A 173 -24.98 3.35 -25.31
CA SER A 173 -25.98 4.32 -25.79
C SER A 173 -25.77 5.66 -25.07
N PHE A 174 -24.97 6.53 -25.61
CA PHE A 174 -25.23 7.98 -25.62
C PHE A 174 -24.19 8.70 -26.50
N THR A 175 -24.65 9.54 -27.38
CA THR A 175 -23.93 10.35 -28.38
C THR A 175 -23.01 11.39 -27.75
N GLU A 176 -21.92 11.67 -28.49
CA GLU A 176 -20.86 12.66 -28.28
C GLU A 176 -21.32 14.02 -27.74
N THR A 177 -20.63 14.48 -26.70
CA THR A 177 -20.10 15.85 -26.63
C THR A 177 -18.87 15.88 -25.72
N ALA A 178 -17.81 16.49 -26.22
CA ALA A 178 -16.47 16.52 -25.65
C ALA A 178 -16.37 17.33 -24.35
N SER A 179 -15.66 16.83 -23.33
CA SER A 179 -14.56 17.53 -22.65
C SER A 179 -13.90 16.64 -21.60
N SER A 180 -12.68 16.43 -21.82
CA SER A 180 -11.53 16.04 -20.97
C SER A 180 -11.75 15.85 -19.46
N LYS A 181 -11.61 14.59 -19.00
CA LYS A 181 -10.84 14.16 -17.81
C LYS A 181 -10.57 12.66 -17.95
N LYS A 182 -9.34 12.32 -18.31
CA LYS A 182 -8.86 10.94 -18.36
C LYS A 182 -8.67 10.41 -16.94
N ASN A 183 -9.68 9.75 -16.37
CA ASN A 183 -9.51 8.78 -15.32
C ASN A 183 -9.42 7.40 -16.01
N SER A 184 -8.21 6.98 -16.34
CA SER A 184 -7.95 5.63 -16.81
C SER A 184 -8.06 4.66 -15.63
N THR A 185 -9.18 3.97 -15.53
CA THR A 185 -9.33 2.80 -14.65
C THR A 185 -8.45 1.69 -15.22
N VAL A 186 -7.20 1.63 -14.75
CA VAL A 186 -6.27 0.56 -15.09
C VAL A 186 -6.77 -0.71 -14.42
N THR A 187 -6.93 -1.80 -15.15
CA THR A 187 -7.37 -3.09 -14.58
C THR A 187 -6.31 -3.66 -13.65
N CYS A 188 -6.75 -4.49 -12.69
CA CYS A 188 -5.86 -5.12 -11.70
C CYS A 188 -4.74 -5.92 -12.39
N GLU A 189 -5.03 -6.58 -13.52
CA GLU A 189 -4.08 -7.34 -14.33
C GLU A 189 -3.05 -6.45 -15.04
N GLU A 190 -3.46 -5.31 -15.57
CA GLU A 190 -2.56 -4.34 -16.21
C GLU A 190 -1.60 -3.72 -15.19
N THR A 191 -2.07 -3.46 -13.98
CA THR A 191 -1.25 -2.95 -12.87
C THR A 191 -0.22 -4.01 -12.45
N ILE A 192 -0.64 -5.28 -12.31
CA ILE A 192 0.26 -6.40 -11.98
C ILE A 192 1.32 -6.59 -13.08
N GLN A 193 0.95 -6.48 -14.35
CA GLN A 193 1.89 -6.62 -15.46
C GLN A 193 2.88 -5.47 -15.53
N ARG A 194 2.45 -4.23 -15.32
CA ARG A 194 3.35 -3.07 -15.24
C ARG A 194 4.34 -3.20 -14.10
N LEU A 195 3.89 -3.65 -12.93
CA LEU A 195 4.73 -3.84 -11.75
C LEU A 195 5.71 -5.03 -11.90
N LYS A 196 5.34 -6.07 -12.66
CA LYS A 196 6.22 -7.20 -12.99
C LYS A 196 7.21 -6.88 -14.12
N GLY A 197 6.83 -6.02 -15.07
CA GLY A 197 7.65 -5.63 -16.22
C GLY A 197 8.86 -4.74 -15.86
N ASN A 198 8.82 -4.02 -14.75
CA ASN A 198 9.95 -3.23 -14.26
C ASN A 198 10.99 -4.06 -13.48
N SER A 199 10.82 -5.38 -13.38
CA SER A 199 11.74 -6.28 -12.66
C SER A 199 12.70 -7.04 -13.56
N ILE A 200 12.83 -6.65 -14.85
CA ILE A 200 13.77 -7.27 -15.80
C ILE A 200 14.64 -6.16 -16.42
N VAL A 201 15.71 -5.79 -15.76
CA VAL A 201 17.01 -5.43 -16.33
C VAL A 201 18.07 -5.75 -15.27
#